data_ea1698ec539f894afb5d2537f4c7b3c2
#
_entry.id   ea1698ec539f894afb5d2537f4c7b3c2
#
_cell.length_a   1.000
_cell.length_b   1.000
_cell.length_c   1.000
_cell.angle_alpha   90.00
_cell.angle_beta   90.00
_cell.angle_gamma   90.00
#
_symmetry.space_group_name_H-M   'P 1'
#
loop_
_entity.id
_entity.type
_entity.pdbx_description
1 polymer ?
#
loop_
_entity_poly.entity_id
_entity_poly.type
_entity_poly.pdbx_seq_one_letter_code
_entity_poly.pdbx_strand_id
1 'polypeptide(L)' 'MFEVRDRQGGNVIDSFDSLEAAMYALNEYEEADKLDNIYEENFYEIFDSSKDEIVVI' A
#
# COMPACT_ATOMS: atom_id res chain seq x y z
N MET A 1 10.28 8.02 3.42
CA MET A 1 10.03 6.77 2.72
C MET A 1 8.53 6.49 2.68
N PHE A 2 8.08 5.80 1.67
CA PHE A 2 6.65 5.49 1.51
C PHE A 2 6.44 4.01 1.79
N GLU A 3 5.52 3.71 2.72
CA GLU A 3 5.25 2.33 3.15
C GLU A 3 3.90 1.89 2.62
N VAL A 4 3.85 0.70 2.05
CA VAL A 4 2.57 0.05 1.75
C VAL A 4 2.18 -0.76 2.97
N ARG A 5 1.01 -0.48 3.51
CA ARG A 5 0.50 -1.11 4.74
C ARG A 5 -0.82 -1.77 4.49
N ASP A 6 -1.09 -2.78 5.30
CA ASP A 6 -2.42 -3.34 5.43
C ASP A 6 -3.24 -2.39 6.34
N ARG A 7 -4.39 -1.97 5.84
CA ARG A 7 -5.22 -0.97 6.52
C ARG A 7 -5.85 -1.52 7.81
N GLN A 8 -6.13 -2.80 7.85
CA GLN A 8 -6.78 -3.42 9.01
C GLN A 8 -5.83 -3.60 10.18
N GLY A 9 -4.65 -4.15 9.92
CA GLY A 9 -3.68 -4.43 10.97
C GLY A 9 -2.61 -3.36 11.15
N GLY A 10 -2.47 -2.46 10.18
CA GLY A 10 -1.42 -1.44 10.20
C GLY A 10 -0.03 -2.01 9.99
N ASN A 11 0.08 -3.22 9.46
CA ASN A 11 1.37 -3.87 9.23
C ASN A 11 2.01 -3.35 7.95
N VAL A 12 3.32 -3.07 8.02
CA VAL A 12 4.09 -2.66 6.86
C VAL A 12 4.37 -3.88 6.00
N ILE A 13 3.92 -3.83 4.74
CA ILE A 13 4.16 -4.90 3.78
C ILE A 13 5.48 -4.67 3.07
N ASP A 14 5.73 -3.43 2.63
CA ASP A 14 6.97 -3.06 1.95
C ASP A 14 7.19 -1.55 2.06
N SER A 15 8.39 -1.09 1.72
CA SER A 15 8.77 0.32 1.78
C SER A 15 9.47 0.72 0.49
N PHE A 16 9.27 1.98 0.08
CA PHE A 16 9.80 2.49 -1.18
C PHE A 16 10.33 3.91 -0.99
N ASP A 17 11.31 4.29 -1.81
CA ASP A 17 11.90 5.63 -1.76
C ASP A 17 11.02 6.69 -2.43
N SER A 18 10.09 6.28 -3.30
CA SER A 18 9.24 7.22 -4.02
C SER A 18 7.78 6.81 -3.93
N LEU A 19 6.90 7.82 -4.03
CA LEU A 19 5.46 7.57 -4.05
C LEU A 19 5.05 6.75 -5.26
N GLU A 20 5.66 7.01 -6.42
CA GLU A 20 5.36 6.28 -7.65
C GLU A 20 5.63 4.78 -7.48
N ALA A 21 6.77 4.43 -6.88
CA ALA A 21 7.11 3.04 -6.65
C ALA A 21 6.13 2.38 -5.68
N ALA A 22 5.72 3.09 -4.63
CA ALA A 22 4.75 2.59 -3.66
C ALA A 22 3.38 2.37 -4.32
N MET A 23 2.94 3.30 -5.15
CA MET A 23 1.67 3.19 -5.87
C MET A 23 1.69 2.03 -6.86
N TYR A 24 2.79 1.85 -7.55
CA TYR A 24 2.96 0.73 -8.47
C TYR A 24 2.85 -0.61 -7.72
N ALA A 25 3.56 -0.71 -6.60
CA ALA A 25 3.54 -1.92 -5.79
C ALA A 25 2.15 -2.22 -5.22
N LEU A 26 1.44 -1.19 -4.76
CA LEU A 26 0.08 -1.33 -4.26
C LEU A 26 -0.83 -1.90 -5.35
N ASN A 27 -0.72 -1.38 -6.57
CA ASN A 27 -1.49 -1.86 -7.71
C ASN A 27 -1.18 -3.33 -8.01
N GLU A 28 0.08 -3.72 -7.94
CA GLU A 28 0.50 -5.11 -8.15
C GLU A 28 -0.10 -6.05 -7.10
N TYR A 29 -0.11 -5.63 -5.83
CA TYR A 29 -0.72 -6.41 -4.76
C TYR A 29 -2.22 -6.58 -4.98
N GLU A 30 -2.91 -5.51 -5.39
CA GLU A 30 -4.34 -5.58 -5.68
C GLU A 30 -4.65 -6.52 -6.83
N GLU A 31 -3.84 -6.48 -7.89
CA GLU A 31 -4.03 -7.37 -9.02
C GLU A 31 -3.81 -8.84 -8.64
N ALA A 32 -2.80 -9.11 -7.82
CA ALA A 32 -2.56 -10.46 -7.31
C ALA A 32 -3.73 -10.96 -6.46
N ASP A 33 -4.28 -10.09 -5.61
CA ASP A 33 -5.43 -10.42 -4.77
C ASP A 33 -6.67 -10.73 -5.61
N LYS A 34 -6.87 -9.99 -6.70
CA LYS A 34 -7.98 -10.25 -7.64
C LYS A 34 -7.86 -11.63 -8.29
N LEU A 35 -6.64 -12.00 -8.67
CA LEU A 35 -6.41 -13.31 -9.28
C LEU A 35 -6.69 -14.45 -8.31
N ASP A 36 -6.45 -14.23 -7.02
CA ASP A 36 -6.69 -15.21 -5.97
C ASP A 36 -8.07 -15.12 -5.34
N ASN A 37 -8.94 -14.22 -5.83
CA ASN A 37 -10.29 -13.99 -5.30
C ASN A 37 -10.32 -13.52 -3.85
N ILE A 38 -9.28 -12.85 -3.39
CA ILE A 38 -9.19 -12.31 -2.04
C ILE A 38 -9.15 -10.79 -2.00
N TYR A 39 -9.40 -10.15 -3.13
CA TYR A 39 -9.35 -8.68 -3.24
C TYR A 39 -10.42 -8.03 -2.37
N GLU A 40 -9.98 -7.07 -1.55
CA GLU A 40 -10.86 -6.17 -0.81
C GLU A 40 -10.55 -4.75 -1.22
N GLU A 41 -11.59 -3.98 -1.55
CA GLU A 41 -11.42 -2.57 -1.89
C GLU A 41 -10.89 -1.82 -0.68
N ASN A 42 -9.89 -0.96 -0.90
CA ASN A 42 -9.25 -0.14 0.14
C ASN A 42 -8.54 -0.95 1.23
N PHE A 43 -8.13 -2.17 0.93
CA PHE A 43 -7.40 -2.98 1.89
C PHE A 43 -6.00 -2.43 2.18
N TYR A 44 -5.34 -1.89 1.16
CA TYR A 44 -3.99 -1.35 1.28
C TYR A 44 -4.01 0.17 1.40
N GLU A 45 -2.99 0.71 2.06
CA GLU A 45 -2.80 2.15 2.15
C GLU A 45 -1.32 2.48 2.01
N ILE A 46 -1.01 3.73 1.66
CA ILE A 46 0.36 4.22 1.59
C ILE A 46 0.55 5.22 2.71
N PHE A 47 1.61 5.02 3.49
CA PHE A 47 1.97 5.89 4.59
C PHE A 47 3.29 6.60 4.29
N ASP A 48 3.32 7.93 4.43
CA ASP A 48 4.53 8.72 4.27
C ASP A 48 5.20 8.85 5.62
N SER A 49 6.26 8.08 5.85
CA SER A 49 6.95 8.05 7.13
C SER A 49 7.71 9.34 7.42
N SER A 50 8.08 10.11 6.41
CA SER A 50 8.78 11.38 6.62
C SER A 50 7.84 12.48 7.11
N LYS A 51 6.56 12.41 6.76
CA LYS A 51 5.53 13.35 7.22
C LYS A 51 4.61 12.76 8.29
N ASP A 52 4.76 11.49 8.58
CA ASP A 52 3.94 10.76 9.55
C ASP A 52 2.45 10.87 9.22
N GLU A 53 2.10 10.67 7.96
CA GLU A 53 0.70 10.78 7.52
C GLU A 53 0.37 9.79 6.39
N ILE A 54 -0.91 9.45 6.31
CA ILE A 54 -1.44 8.62 5.23
C ILE A 54 -1.50 9.45 3.95
N VAL A 55 -1.02 8.87 2.85
CA VAL A 55 -1.10 9.52 1.54
C VAL A 55 -2.52 9.30 0.99
N VAL A 56 -3.21 10.38 0.72
CA VAL A 56 -4.54 10.33 0.10
C VAL A 56 -4.37 10.36 -1.40
N ILE A 57 -4.83 9.33 -2.06
CA ILE A 57 -4.68 9.17 -3.50
C ILE A 57 -6.04 9.37 -4.17
#